data_449ee16c79f62d7ac584c11fee217649
#
_entry.id   449ee16c79f62d7ac584c11fee217649
#
_cell.length_a   1.000
_cell.length_b   1.000
_cell.length_c   1.000
_cell.angle_alpha   90.00
_cell.angle_beta   90.00
_cell.angle_gamma   90.00
#
_symmetry.space_group_name_H-M   'P 1'
#
loop_
_entity.id
_entity.type
_entity.pdbx_description
1 polymer ?
#
loop_
_entity_poly.entity_id
_entity_poly.type
_entity_poly.pdbx_seq_one_letter_code
_entity_poly.pdbx_strand_id
1 'polypeptide(L)'
;PPGTGKSMLAQRLLGILPEMTDDEALATSAIHSVSGKQFDASRWRRRPFRQPHHTASGVALVGGGSVPKPGEISLAHNGVLFLDELPEFDRKVLDVLREPLETGQVSISRAAQQADFPAQFQLVAALNPSPTGHHNDGRASSDQVIRYLNKLSGPLLDRIDLQIDVPLLPKGALNQKDEGEPSESVRQRVIAARQLMTSRAQKPNAQLSNSELKLHCRLSEEDQAFLENTIYKLKMSIRAYHKILKVARTIADLNQSEQIQRAHLAEALSYRAMDRLLASLAN
;
A
#
# COMPACT_ATOMS: atom_id res chain seq x y z
N PRO A 1 -5.47 -9.16 -14.53
CA PRO A 1 -5.81 -8.92 -15.94
C PRO A 1 -6.48 -7.55 -16.14
N PRO A 2 -6.54 -6.99 -17.38
CA PRO A 2 -7.29 -5.78 -17.67
C PRO A 2 -8.81 -6.03 -17.50
N GLY A 3 -9.57 -4.97 -17.18
CA GLY A 3 -11.03 -5.06 -17.03
C GLY A 3 -11.54 -5.76 -15.77
N THR A 4 -10.69 -6.08 -14.80
CA THR A 4 -11.10 -6.75 -13.54
C THR A 4 -11.56 -5.77 -12.45
N GLY A 5 -11.66 -4.47 -12.72
CA GLY A 5 -12.15 -3.47 -11.76
C GLY A 5 -11.12 -3.00 -10.72
N LYS A 6 -9.81 -3.21 -10.95
CA LYS A 6 -8.74 -2.80 -10.01
C LYS A 6 -8.83 -1.33 -9.60
N SER A 7 -8.95 -0.43 -10.58
CA SER A 7 -9.05 1.02 -10.34
C SER A 7 -10.31 1.39 -9.57
N MET A 8 -11.43 0.71 -9.83
CA MET A 8 -12.69 0.88 -9.09
C MET A 8 -12.53 0.44 -7.63
N LEU A 9 -11.86 -0.69 -7.38
CA LEU A 9 -11.58 -1.15 -6.01
C LEU A 9 -10.72 -0.15 -5.26
N ALA A 10 -9.67 0.38 -5.91
CA ALA A 10 -8.79 1.40 -5.31
C ALA A 10 -9.56 2.67 -4.92
N GLN A 11 -10.47 3.15 -5.77
CA GLN A 11 -11.31 4.32 -5.47
C GLN A 11 -12.29 4.06 -4.31
N ARG A 12 -12.86 2.86 -4.24
CA ARG A 12 -13.77 2.47 -3.15
C ARG A 12 -13.07 2.34 -1.80
N LEU A 13 -11.74 2.17 -1.78
CA LEU A 13 -10.95 2.09 -0.54
C LEU A 13 -11.19 3.30 0.36
N LEU A 14 -11.36 4.51 -0.19
CA LEU A 14 -11.67 5.70 0.60
C LEU A 14 -12.94 5.56 1.43
N GLY A 15 -13.95 4.84 0.92
CA GLY A 15 -15.23 4.64 1.59
C GLY A 15 -15.15 3.79 2.86
N ILE A 16 -14.07 3.02 3.02
CA ILE A 16 -13.87 2.15 4.18
C ILE A 16 -12.81 2.66 5.16
N LEU A 17 -12.06 3.72 4.81
CA LEU A 17 -11.08 4.30 5.71
C LEU A 17 -11.74 5.13 6.82
N PRO A 18 -11.22 5.08 8.06
CA PRO A 18 -11.65 5.97 9.14
C PRO A 18 -11.37 7.44 8.76
N GLU A 19 -12.20 8.34 9.26
CA GLU A 19 -11.94 9.77 9.15
C GLU A 19 -10.59 10.15 9.77
N MET A 20 -10.03 11.26 9.33
CA MET A 20 -8.86 11.84 9.98
C MET A 20 -9.21 12.37 11.37
N THR A 21 -8.26 12.30 12.29
CA THR A 21 -8.31 13.10 13.52
C THR A 21 -8.17 14.58 13.19
N ASP A 22 -8.44 15.46 14.13
CA ASP A 22 -8.30 16.90 13.91
C ASP A 22 -6.83 17.28 13.67
N ASP A 23 -5.89 16.63 14.34
CA ASP A 23 -4.46 16.82 14.12
C ASP A 23 -4.02 16.36 12.71
N GLU A 24 -4.49 15.18 12.27
CA GLU A 24 -4.25 14.70 10.89
C GLU A 24 -4.86 15.66 9.86
N ALA A 25 -6.07 16.17 10.11
CA ALA A 25 -6.76 17.08 9.21
C ALA A 25 -6.05 18.43 9.13
N LEU A 26 -5.56 18.96 10.25
CA LEU A 26 -4.80 20.21 10.31
C LEU A 26 -3.48 20.07 9.53
N ALA A 27 -2.71 19.02 9.78
CA ALA A 27 -1.45 18.75 9.07
C ALA A 27 -1.66 18.63 7.56
N THR A 28 -2.70 17.90 7.15
CA THR A 28 -3.05 17.73 5.72
C THR A 28 -3.45 19.07 5.08
N SER A 29 -4.27 19.86 5.77
CA SER A 29 -4.70 21.18 5.28
C SER A 29 -3.55 22.16 5.13
N ALA A 30 -2.57 22.13 6.04
CA ALA A 30 -1.36 22.95 5.96
C ALA A 30 -0.56 22.65 4.69
N ILE A 31 -0.36 21.36 4.34
CA ILE A 31 0.34 20.96 3.11
C ILE A 31 -0.41 21.45 1.87
N HIS A 32 -1.74 21.31 1.85
CA HIS A 32 -2.56 21.76 0.73
C HIS A 32 -2.51 23.29 0.57
N SER A 33 -2.49 24.05 1.66
CA SER A 33 -2.35 25.51 1.66
C SER A 33 -1.02 25.95 1.05
N VAL A 34 0.10 25.32 1.46
CA VAL A 34 1.44 25.60 0.90
C VAL A 34 1.50 25.28 -0.61
N SER A 35 0.73 24.33 -1.09
CA SER A 35 0.63 24.04 -2.52
C SER A 35 -0.13 25.11 -3.32
N GLY A 36 -0.72 26.10 -2.67
CA GLY A 36 -1.53 27.15 -3.27
C GLY A 36 -3.01 26.77 -3.48
N LYS A 37 -3.48 25.66 -2.89
CA LYS A 37 -4.88 25.27 -2.90
C LYS A 37 -5.63 25.96 -1.79
N GLN A 38 -6.83 26.50 -2.09
CA GLN A 38 -7.69 27.06 -1.09
C GLN A 38 -8.21 25.99 -0.12
N PHE A 39 -8.37 26.37 1.14
CA PHE A 39 -9.00 25.53 2.14
C PHE A 39 -10.49 25.29 1.78
N ASP A 40 -10.87 24.03 1.77
CA ASP A 40 -12.24 23.59 1.52
C ASP A 40 -12.78 22.90 2.78
N ALA A 41 -13.62 23.61 3.53
CA ALA A 41 -14.21 23.11 4.77
C ALA A 41 -15.05 21.82 4.56
N SER A 42 -15.61 21.61 3.36
CA SER A 42 -16.39 20.39 3.06
C SER A 42 -15.52 19.12 3.03
N ARG A 43 -14.20 19.29 2.93
CA ARG A 43 -13.21 18.21 2.95
C ARG A 43 -12.54 18.02 4.31
N TRP A 44 -12.93 18.78 5.30
CA TRP A 44 -12.38 18.61 6.65
C TRP A 44 -12.53 17.17 7.13
N ARG A 45 -11.46 16.58 7.64
CA ARG A 45 -11.31 15.18 8.09
C ARG A 45 -11.47 14.10 7.01
N ARG A 46 -11.68 14.46 5.73
CA ARG A 46 -11.68 13.51 4.63
C ARG A 46 -10.27 13.22 4.16
N ARG A 47 -9.90 11.94 4.08
CA ARG A 47 -8.57 11.52 3.61
C ARG A 47 -8.39 11.87 2.14
N PRO A 48 -7.27 12.52 1.76
CA PRO A 48 -7.00 12.81 0.37
C PRO A 48 -6.78 11.52 -0.46
N PHE A 49 -7.21 11.58 -1.72
CA PHE A 49 -6.92 10.55 -2.72
C PHE A 49 -6.19 11.22 -3.89
N ARG A 50 -4.97 10.77 -4.14
CA ARG A 50 -4.16 11.30 -5.23
C ARG A 50 -3.89 10.20 -6.22
N GLN A 51 -4.14 10.49 -7.51
CA GLN A 51 -3.96 9.55 -8.61
C GLN A 51 -3.22 10.27 -9.75
N PRO A 52 -1.88 10.40 -9.65
CA PRO A 52 -1.10 10.95 -10.74
C PRO A 52 -1.13 9.99 -11.95
N HIS A 53 -1.14 10.56 -13.15
CA HIS A 53 -1.03 9.80 -14.37
C HIS A 53 0.38 9.20 -14.51
N HIS A 54 0.55 8.05 -15.16
CA HIS A 54 1.85 7.39 -15.32
C HIS A 54 2.90 8.22 -16.07
N THR A 55 2.49 9.25 -16.85
CA THR A 55 3.40 10.22 -17.47
C THR A 55 3.88 11.33 -16.55
N ALA A 56 3.47 11.33 -15.27
CA ALA A 56 3.90 12.34 -14.31
C ALA A 56 5.41 12.30 -14.12
N SER A 57 6.03 13.47 -14.06
CA SER A 57 7.47 13.58 -13.78
C SER A 57 7.81 13.35 -12.31
N GLY A 58 9.08 13.03 -12.00
CA GLY A 58 9.54 12.94 -10.62
C GLY A 58 9.29 14.22 -9.82
N VAL A 59 9.41 15.40 -10.46
CA VAL A 59 9.09 16.69 -9.83
C VAL A 59 7.60 16.82 -9.52
N ALA A 60 6.72 16.31 -10.36
CA ALA A 60 5.28 16.31 -10.08
C ALA A 60 4.96 15.42 -8.85
N LEU A 61 5.67 14.31 -8.67
CA LEU A 61 5.48 13.42 -7.51
C LEU A 61 6.10 13.98 -6.23
N VAL A 62 7.37 14.37 -6.27
CA VAL A 62 8.13 14.83 -5.09
C VAL A 62 7.77 16.26 -4.74
N GLY A 63 7.62 17.10 -5.74
CA GLY A 63 7.54 18.53 -5.61
C GLY A 63 8.82 19.23 -6.07
N GLY A 64 8.87 20.54 -5.98
CA GLY A 64 10.01 21.34 -6.41
C GLY A 64 9.63 22.78 -6.71
N GLY A 65 10.45 23.43 -7.54
CA GLY A 65 10.33 24.84 -7.90
C GLY A 65 11.45 25.68 -7.27
N SER A 66 11.51 26.97 -7.63
CA SER A 66 12.44 27.95 -7.03
C SER A 66 12.12 28.15 -5.55
N VAL A 67 10.83 28.20 -5.21
CA VAL A 67 10.30 28.03 -3.86
C VAL A 67 9.77 26.61 -3.77
N PRO A 68 10.32 25.76 -2.86
CA PRO A 68 9.89 24.38 -2.75
C PRO A 68 8.39 24.25 -2.48
N LYS A 69 7.66 23.52 -3.35
CA LYS A 69 6.25 23.21 -3.18
C LYS A 69 6.06 21.70 -3.09
N PRO A 70 5.10 21.21 -2.27
CA PRO A 70 4.81 19.80 -2.15
C PRO A 70 4.26 19.22 -3.45
N GLY A 71 4.70 18.00 -3.82
CA GLY A 71 4.17 17.21 -4.93
C GLY A 71 3.05 16.27 -4.52
N GLU A 72 2.64 15.39 -5.44
CA GLU A 72 1.54 14.46 -5.26
C GLU A 72 1.72 13.52 -4.06
N ILE A 73 2.96 13.14 -3.74
CA ILE A 73 3.30 12.29 -2.58
C ILE A 73 2.90 12.99 -1.28
N SER A 74 3.33 14.24 -1.10
CA SER A 74 2.99 15.02 0.11
C SER A 74 1.51 15.45 0.12
N LEU A 75 0.92 15.71 -1.05
CA LEU A 75 -0.51 15.99 -1.15
C LEU A 75 -1.40 14.77 -0.82
N ALA A 76 -0.83 13.56 -0.81
CA ALA A 76 -1.50 12.34 -0.36
C ALA A 76 -1.34 12.09 1.16
N HIS A 77 -0.66 12.98 1.91
CA HIS A 77 -0.44 12.82 3.33
C HIS A 77 -1.73 12.52 4.10
N ASN A 78 -1.69 11.53 5.00
CA ASN A 78 -2.83 10.98 5.75
C ASN A 78 -3.95 10.37 4.87
N GLY A 79 -3.66 10.11 3.58
CA GLY A 79 -4.60 9.58 2.63
C GLY A 79 -4.02 8.47 1.77
N VAL A 80 -4.43 8.43 0.51
CA VAL A 80 -4.08 7.39 -0.45
C VAL A 80 -3.37 7.99 -1.67
N LEU A 81 -2.24 7.43 -2.03
CA LEU A 81 -1.60 7.62 -3.33
C LEU A 81 -1.87 6.37 -4.17
N PHE A 82 -2.67 6.53 -5.22
CA PHE A 82 -3.00 5.46 -6.15
C PHE A 82 -2.21 5.59 -7.45
N LEU A 83 -1.45 4.55 -7.78
CA LEU A 83 -0.69 4.45 -9.03
C LEU A 83 -1.29 3.33 -9.88
N ASP A 84 -2.02 3.72 -10.91
CA ASP A 84 -2.54 2.78 -11.89
C ASP A 84 -1.48 2.48 -12.95
N GLU A 85 -1.51 1.28 -13.52
CA GLU A 85 -0.53 0.85 -14.53
C GLU A 85 0.93 1.00 -14.06
N LEU A 86 1.22 0.56 -12.84
CA LEU A 86 2.50 0.80 -12.16
C LEU A 86 3.76 0.57 -13.03
N PRO A 87 3.89 -0.47 -13.89
CA PRO A 87 5.06 -0.65 -14.75
C PRO A 87 5.18 0.34 -15.92
N GLU A 88 4.16 1.18 -16.16
CA GLU A 88 4.21 2.22 -17.21
C GLU A 88 4.86 3.51 -16.71
N PHE A 89 5.01 3.69 -15.40
CA PHE A 89 5.81 4.78 -14.86
C PHE A 89 7.29 4.60 -15.17
N ASP A 90 7.99 5.70 -15.41
CA ASP A 90 9.45 5.67 -15.50
C ASP A 90 10.05 5.14 -14.20
N ARG A 91 11.05 4.25 -14.33
CA ARG A 91 11.70 3.63 -13.18
C ARG A 91 12.28 4.65 -12.19
N LYS A 92 12.87 5.74 -12.71
CA LYS A 92 13.43 6.81 -11.87
C LYS A 92 12.33 7.53 -11.09
N VAL A 93 11.13 7.63 -11.68
CA VAL A 93 9.95 8.21 -11.04
C VAL A 93 9.44 7.30 -9.92
N LEU A 94 9.45 5.99 -10.12
CA LEU A 94 9.07 5.03 -9.06
C LEU A 94 10.11 4.97 -7.92
N ASP A 95 11.39 5.14 -8.23
CA ASP A 95 12.44 5.08 -7.22
C ASP A 95 12.35 6.24 -6.20
N VAL A 96 11.74 7.39 -6.55
CA VAL A 96 11.53 8.50 -5.60
C VAL A 96 10.53 8.17 -4.48
N LEU A 97 9.68 7.15 -4.66
CA LEU A 97 8.74 6.69 -3.63
C LEU A 97 9.42 5.94 -2.47
N ARG A 98 10.65 5.48 -2.68
CA ARG A 98 11.36 4.60 -1.72
C ARG A 98 11.61 5.29 -0.38
N GLU A 99 12.04 6.54 -0.42
CA GLU A 99 12.31 7.34 0.77
C GLU A 99 11.02 7.64 1.56
N PRO A 100 9.98 8.26 0.98
CA PRO A 100 8.77 8.58 1.72
C PRO A 100 8.01 7.36 2.22
N LEU A 101 8.07 6.20 1.55
CA LEU A 101 7.49 4.95 2.05
C LEU A 101 8.24 4.41 3.29
N GLU A 102 9.48 4.82 3.53
CA GLU A 102 10.28 4.39 4.67
C GLU A 102 10.26 5.42 5.80
N THR A 103 10.42 6.70 5.46
CA THR A 103 10.57 7.80 6.42
C THR A 103 9.27 8.52 6.75
N GLY A 104 8.27 8.43 5.87
CA GLY A 104 7.04 9.23 5.96
C GLY A 104 7.24 10.71 5.63
N GLN A 105 8.34 11.07 4.95
CA GLN A 105 8.71 12.44 4.59
C GLN A 105 9.30 12.51 3.19
N VAL A 106 9.21 13.69 2.59
CA VAL A 106 9.87 14.06 1.34
C VAL A 106 10.77 15.26 1.60
N SER A 107 12.07 15.13 1.33
CA SER A 107 13.04 16.22 1.44
C SER A 107 13.34 16.80 0.07
N ILE A 108 13.10 18.10 -0.10
CA ILE A 108 13.42 18.85 -1.32
C ILE A 108 14.59 19.77 -1.01
N SER A 109 15.74 19.48 -1.60
CA SER A 109 16.93 20.33 -1.50
C SER A 109 17.17 21.08 -2.81
N ARG A 110 17.33 22.40 -2.74
CA ARG A 110 17.68 23.29 -3.82
C ARG A 110 18.80 24.21 -3.35
N ALA A 111 19.53 24.82 -4.30
CA ALA A 111 20.71 25.64 -3.98
C ALA A 111 20.45 26.75 -2.95
N ALA A 112 19.24 27.30 -2.91
CA ALA A 112 18.87 28.40 -2.01
C ALA A 112 17.97 27.97 -0.83
N GLN A 113 17.30 26.84 -0.89
CA GLN A 113 16.31 26.46 0.12
C GLN A 113 16.19 24.94 0.24
N GLN A 114 15.97 24.48 1.47
CA GLN A 114 15.59 23.11 1.78
C GLN A 114 14.22 23.11 2.45
N ALA A 115 13.38 22.15 2.11
CA ALA A 115 12.08 21.98 2.73
C ALA A 115 11.75 20.49 2.88
N ASP A 116 11.24 20.13 4.04
CA ASP A 116 10.77 18.79 4.34
C ASP A 116 9.23 18.81 4.43
N PHE A 117 8.59 17.92 3.70
CA PHE A 117 7.14 17.80 3.68
C PHE A 117 6.72 16.44 4.25
N PRO A 118 5.74 16.39 5.15
CA PRO A 118 5.16 15.13 5.58
C PRO A 118 4.57 14.35 4.41
N ALA A 119 4.74 13.04 4.42
CA ALA A 119 4.33 12.13 3.35
C ALA A 119 3.93 10.75 3.89
N GLN A 120 3.13 10.72 4.94
CA GLN A 120 2.54 9.48 5.47
C GLN A 120 1.29 9.16 4.69
N PHE A 121 1.39 8.30 3.71
CA PHE A 121 0.28 7.89 2.84
C PHE A 121 0.20 6.37 2.73
N GLN A 122 -0.95 5.87 2.36
CA GLN A 122 -1.11 4.49 1.92
C GLN A 122 -0.87 4.42 0.41
N LEU A 123 0.18 3.69 0.01
CA LEU A 123 0.39 3.38 -1.41
C LEU A 123 -0.59 2.28 -1.83
N VAL A 124 -1.37 2.55 -2.86
CA VAL A 124 -2.15 1.56 -3.59
C VAL A 124 -1.66 1.57 -5.04
N ALA A 125 -1.34 0.42 -5.58
CA ALA A 125 -0.90 0.31 -6.96
C ALA A 125 -1.65 -0.79 -7.69
N ALA A 126 -1.96 -0.56 -8.95
CA ALA A 126 -2.53 -1.58 -9.81
C ALA A 126 -1.59 -1.83 -10.99
N LEU A 127 -1.52 -3.09 -11.41
CA LEU A 127 -0.76 -3.47 -12.59
C LEU A 127 -1.43 -4.65 -13.32
N ASN A 128 -1.13 -4.79 -14.57
CA ASN A 128 -1.36 -6.02 -15.32
C ASN A 128 -0.12 -6.89 -15.25
N PRO A 129 -0.25 -8.23 -15.24
CA PRO A 129 0.89 -9.12 -15.07
C PRO A 129 1.81 -9.19 -16.29
N SER A 130 1.40 -8.64 -17.43
CA SER A 130 2.19 -8.61 -18.67
C SER A 130 1.86 -7.36 -19.50
N PRO A 131 2.71 -7.01 -20.50
CA PRO A 131 2.42 -5.91 -21.43
C PRO A 131 1.13 -6.12 -22.24
N THR A 132 0.74 -7.39 -22.47
CA THR A 132 -0.49 -7.77 -23.19
C THR A 132 -1.70 -7.88 -22.30
N GLY A 133 -1.51 -7.70 -20.98
CA GLY A 133 -2.56 -7.76 -19.97
C GLY A 133 -2.69 -9.11 -19.28
N HIS A 134 -2.34 -10.22 -19.93
CA HIS A 134 -2.40 -11.58 -19.37
C HIS A 134 -1.04 -12.26 -19.53
N HIS A 135 -0.54 -12.92 -18.48
CA HIS A 135 0.74 -13.63 -18.54
C HIS A 135 0.61 -15.05 -19.13
N ASN A 136 -0.61 -15.59 -19.24
CA ASN A 136 -0.89 -16.96 -19.69
C ASN A 136 -1.67 -17.00 -21.02
N ASP A 137 -1.76 -15.89 -21.77
CA ASP A 137 -2.50 -15.84 -23.05
C ASP A 137 -1.66 -16.22 -24.27
N GLY A 138 -0.41 -16.58 -24.06
CA GLY A 138 0.55 -16.95 -25.11
C GLY A 138 1.02 -15.80 -25.99
N ARG A 139 0.59 -14.56 -25.74
CA ARG A 139 0.95 -13.37 -26.53
C ARG A 139 2.28 -12.75 -26.11
N ALA A 140 2.73 -13.04 -24.90
CA ALA A 140 4.03 -12.61 -24.40
C ALA A 140 4.81 -13.83 -23.89
N SER A 141 6.11 -13.90 -24.23
CA SER A 141 6.99 -14.93 -23.68
C SER A 141 7.28 -14.66 -22.19
N SER A 142 7.68 -15.70 -21.44
CA SER A 142 8.10 -15.55 -20.04
C SER A 142 9.16 -14.47 -19.88
N ASP A 143 10.14 -14.40 -20.79
CA ASP A 143 11.19 -13.38 -20.77
C ASP A 143 10.65 -11.95 -20.98
N GLN A 144 9.61 -11.78 -21.79
CA GLN A 144 8.97 -10.49 -21.98
C GLN A 144 8.20 -10.08 -20.73
N VAL A 145 7.50 -11.01 -20.10
CA VAL A 145 6.79 -10.78 -18.82
C VAL A 145 7.78 -10.42 -17.72
N ILE A 146 8.87 -11.17 -17.58
CA ILE A 146 9.93 -10.90 -16.59
C ILE A 146 10.55 -9.52 -16.83
N ARG A 147 10.91 -9.18 -18.09
CA ARG A 147 11.44 -7.84 -18.41
C ARG A 147 10.47 -6.72 -18.10
N TYR A 148 9.18 -6.93 -18.32
CA TYR A 148 8.14 -5.97 -18.00
C TYR A 148 8.02 -5.75 -16.49
N LEU A 149 7.96 -6.82 -15.70
CA LEU A 149 7.88 -6.76 -14.25
C LEU A 149 9.16 -6.24 -13.60
N ASN A 150 10.32 -6.49 -14.20
CA ASN A 150 11.61 -5.98 -13.75
C ASN A 150 11.80 -4.45 -13.91
N LYS A 151 10.85 -3.75 -14.55
CA LYS A 151 10.77 -2.28 -14.44
C LYS A 151 10.54 -1.86 -12.99
N LEU A 152 9.85 -2.70 -12.20
CA LEU A 152 9.66 -2.51 -10.77
C LEU A 152 10.92 -2.97 -10.04
N SER A 153 11.57 -2.06 -9.32
CA SER A 153 12.77 -2.42 -8.57
C SER A 153 12.43 -3.33 -7.39
N GLY A 154 13.27 -4.35 -7.12
CA GLY A 154 13.14 -5.20 -5.94
C GLY A 154 12.96 -4.38 -4.65
N PRO A 155 13.79 -3.35 -4.40
CA PRO A 155 13.62 -2.48 -3.26
C PRO A 155 12.26 -1.75 -3.15
N LEU A 156 11.59 -1.45 -4.26
CA LEU A 156 10.23 -0.89 -4.23
C LEU A 156 9.22 -1.98 -3.86
N LEU A 157 9.29 -3.14 -4.50
CA LEU A 157 8.43 -4.29 -4.19
C LEU A 157 8.55 -4.73 -2.74
N ASP A 158 9.75 -4.67 -2.18
CA ASP A 158 9.99 -4.93 -0.76
C ASP A 158 9.29 -3.93 0.18
N ARG A 159 8.83 -2.79 -0.31
CA ARG A 159 8.07 -1.80 0.48
C ARG A 159 6.57 -1.99 0.41
N ILE A 160 6.10 -2.81 -0.51
CA ILE A 160 4.69 -3.17 -0.64
C ILE A 160 4.38 -4.33 0.31
N ASP A 161 3.46 -4.13 1.25
CA ASP A 161 3.16 -5.11 2.30
C ASP A 161 2.20 -6.20 1.82
N LEU A 162 1.22 -5.84 0.99
CA LEU A 162 0.17 -6.72 0.49
C LEU A 162 0.20 -6.76 -1.04
N GLN A 163 0.23 -7.95 -1.60
CA GLN A 163 0.21 -8.20 -3.03
C GLN A 163 -0.90 -9.21 -3.31
N ILE A 164 -1.96 -8.73 -3.95
CA ILE A 164 -3.15 -9.55 -4.23
C ILE A 164 -3.35 -9.72 -5.73
N ASP A 165 -3.77 -10.89 -6.13
CA ASP A 165 -4.25 -11.16 -7.48
C ASP A 165 -5.75 -10.89 -7.57
N VAL A 166 -6.16 -10.15 -8.60
CA VAL A 166 -7.57 -9.88 -8.90
C VAL A 166 -7.96 -10.71 -10.10
N PRO A 167 -8.62 -11.86 -9.90
CA PRO A 167 -8.96 -12.77 -10.99
C PRO A 167 -10.04 -12.17 -11.89
N LEU A 168 -10.18 -12.73 -13.09
CA LEU A 168 -11.32 -12.48 -13.95
C LEU A 168 -12.60 -12.95 -13.26
N LEU A 169 -13.70 -12.21 -13.50
CA LEU A 169 -15.00 -12.64 -13.03
C LEU A 169 -15.35 -14.02 -13.64
N PRO A 170 -15.82 -14.98 -12.84
CA PRO A 170 -16.23 -16.26 -13.34
C PRO A 170 -17.44 -16.12 -14.29
N LYS A 171 -17.54 -17.04 -15.23
CA LYS A 171 -18.67 -17.07 -16.18
C LYS A 171 -19.99 -17.11 -15.40
N GLY A 172 -20.91 -16.19 -15.71
CA GLY A 172 -22.21 -16.08 -15.05
C GLY A 172 -22.26 -15.15 -13.84
N ALA A 173 -21.13 -14.65 -13.34
CA ALA A 173 -21.11 -13.72 -12.20
C ALA A 173 -21.86 -12.39 -12.48
N LEU A 174 -21.92 -11.96 -13.74
CA LEU A 174 -22.66 -10.75 -14.14
C LEU A 174 -24.19 -10.89 -14.00
N ASN A 175 -24.69 -12.11 -13.94
CA ASN A 175 -26.12 -12.39 -13.78
C ASN A 175 -26.52 -12.64 -12.32
N GLN A 176 -25.56 -12.68 -11.40
CA GLN A 176 -25.85 -12.82 -9.98
C GLN A 176 -26.29 -11.45 -9.43
N LYS A 177 -27.46 -11.45 -8.77
CA LYS A 177 -28.02 -10.28 -8.07
C LYS A 177 -27.34 -10.01 -6.72
N ASP A 178 -26.19 -10.64 -6.47
CA ASP A 178 -25.48 -10.48 -5.21
C ASP A 178 -24.77 -9.11 -5.22
N GLU A 179 -25.33 -8.15 -4.49
CA GLU A 179 -24.79 -6.78 -4.40
C GLU A 179 -23.48 -6.69 -3.62
N GLY A 180 -23.03 -7.81 -3.06
CA GLY A 180 -21.85 -7.87 -2.19
C GLY A 180 -22.07 -7.15 -0.84
N GLU A 181 -21.03 -7.14 -0.01
CA GLU A 181 -21.10 -6.48 1.29
C GLU A 181 -21.04 -4.94 1.14
N PRO A 182 -21.93 -4.17 1.81
CA PRO A 182 -21.89 -2.72 1.79
C PRO A 182 -20.59 -2.16 2.38
N SER A 183 -20.03 -1.11 1.76
CA SER A 183 -18.81 -0.45 2.26
C SER A 183 -18.92 0.02 3.70
N GLU A 184 -20.11 0.38 4.17
CA GLU A 184 -20.34 0.79 5.55
C GLU A 184 -20.07 -0.34 6.55
N SER A 185 -20.51 -1.56 6.27
CA SER A 185 -20.24 -2.74 7.12
C SER A 185 -18.74 -3.03 7.21
N VAL A 186 -18.03 -2.93 6.08
CA VAL A 186 -16.57 -3.07 6.03
C VAL A 186 -15.89 -1.96 6.82
N ARG A 187 -16.36 -0.71 6.68
CA ARG A 187 -15.84 0.46 7.39
C ARG A 187 -15.94 0.31 8.90
N GLN A 188 -17.05 -0.20 9.41
CA GLN A 188 -17.22 -0.43 10.85
C GLN A 188 -16.19 -1.43 11.40
N ARG A 189 -15.90 -2.51 10.68
CA ARG A 189 -14.82 -3.44 11.06
C ARG A 189 -13.44 -2.79 11.04
N VAL A 190 -13.17 -1.95 10.03
CA VAL A 190 -11.90 -1.21 9.91
C VAL A 190 -11.75 -0.22 11.08
N ILE A 191 -12.83 0.50 11.44
CA ILE A 191 -12.83 1.43 12.58
C ILE A 191 -12.54 0.68 13.88
N ALA A 192 -13.22 -0.45 14.12
CA ALA A 192 -13.00 -1.27 15.32
C ALA A 192 -11.55 -1.76 15.41
N ALA A 193 -10.98 -2.28 14.32
CA ALA A 193 -9.58 -2.69 14.27
C ALA A 193 -8.62 -1.51 14.52
N ARG A 194 -8.90 -0.34 13.94
CA ARG A 194 -8.10 0.87 14.17
C ARG A 194 -8.13 1.31 15.64
N GLN A 195 -9.27 1.20 16.30
CA GLN A 195 -9.39 1.50 17.73
C GLN A 195 -8.52 0.57 18.58
N LEU A 196 -8.49 -0.74 18.28
CA LEU A 196 -7.60 -1.70 18.94
C LEU A 196 -6.12 -1.33 18.76
N MET A 197 -5.71 -0.96 17.55
CA MET A 197 -4.33 -0.52 17.27
C MET A 197 -3.98 0.74 18.08
N THR A 198 -4.86 1.74 18.06
CA THR A 198 -4.64 3.02 18.75
C THR A 198 -4.62 2.84 20.27
N SER A 199 -5.50 2.03 20.84
CA SER A 199 -5.51 1.71 22.26
C SER A 199 -4.24 0.99 22.69
N ARG A 200 -3.68 0.14 21.84
CA ARG A 200 -2.48 -0.66 22.12
C ARG A 200 -1.18 0.14 22.02
N ALA A 201 -1.02 0.94 20.96
CA ALA A 201 0.27 1.55 20.61
C ALA A 201 0.16 3.02 20.17
N GLN A 202 -0.99 3.67 20.28
CA GLN A 202 -1.26 5.06 19.85
C GLN A 202 -0.99 5.31 18.35
N LYS A 203 -0.90 4.25 17.56
CA LYS A 203 -0.61 4.30 16.12
C LYS A 203 -1.08 3.04 15.39
N PRO A 204 -1.19 3.07 14.04
CA PRO A 204 -1.47 1.89 13.23
C PRO A 204 -0.35 0.85 13.32
N ASN A 205 -0.69 -0.44 13.15
CA ASN A 205 0.30 -1.53 13.17
C ASN A 205 1.41 -1.35 12.13
N ALA A 206 1.13 -0.72 10.98
CA ALA A 206 2.13 -0.43 9.95
C ALA A 206 3.30 0.42 10.47
N GLN A 207 3.07 1.27 11.48
CA GLN A 207 4.05 2.18 12.07
C GLN A 207 4.77 1.60 13.30
N LEU A 208 4.51 0.35 13.68
CA LEU A 208 5.18 -0.30 14.80
C LEU A 208 6.69 -0.42 14.51
N SER A 209 7.51 -0.01 15.47
CA SER A 209 8.96 -0.22 15.45
C SER A 209 9.30 -1.69 15.75
N ASN A 210 10.56 -2.07 15.52
CA ASN A 210 11.01 -3.43 15.80
C ASN A 210 10.88 -3.83 17.29
N SER A 211 11.05 -2.88 18.22
CA SER A 211 10.83 -3.11 19.66
C SER A 211 9.34 -3.32 19.97
N GLU A 212 8.47 -2.54 19.35
CA GLU A 212 7.01 -2.66 19.52
C GLU A 212 6.47 -3.94 18.88
N LEU A 213 7.07 -4.43 17.78
CA LEU A 213 6.72 -5.74 17.22
C LEU A 213 6.97 -6.87 18.22
N LYS A 214 8.10 -6.84 18.92
CA LYS A 214 8.40 -7.83 19.98
C LYS A 214 7.39 -7.79 21.13
N LEU A 215 6.83 -6.61 21.40
CA LEU A 215 5.85 -6.43 22.48
C LEU A 215 4.43 -6.83 22.05
N HIS A 216 3.99 -6.38 20.86
CA HIS A 216 2.59 -6.44 20.44
C HIS A 216 2.28 -7.55 19.42
N CYS A 217 3.31 -8.19 18.84
CA CYS A 217 3.17 -9.27 17.86
C CYS A 217 3.79 -10.58 18.38
N ARG A 218 3.58 -10.90 19.67
CA ARG A 218 4.07 -12.13 20.25
C ARG A 218 3.39 -13.34 19.61
N LEU A 219 4.17 -14.37 19.35
CA LEU A 219 3.71 -15.64 18.80
C LEU A 219 3.92 -16.74 19.85
N SER A 220 3.16 -17.83 19.74
CA SER A 220 3.50 -19.07 20.42
C SER A 220 4.82 -19.63 19.87
N GLU A 221 5.50 -20.49 20.61
CA GLU A 221 6.73 -21.14 20.13
C GLU A 221 6.51 -21.91 18.82
N GLU A 222 5.37 -22.60 18.71
CA GLU A 222 5.00 -23.33 17.49
C GLU A 222 4.78 -22.41 16.29
N ASP A 223 4.13 -21.27 16.49
CA ASP A 223 3.84 -20.30 15.42
C ASP A 223 5.08 -19.52 15.01
N GLN A 224 5.98 -19.25 15.95
CA GLN A 224 7.28 -18.68 15.64
C GLN A 224 8.11 -19.65 14.81
N ALA A 225 8.21 -20.91 15.21
CA ALA A 225 8.93 -21.93 14.44
C ALA A 225 8.32 -22.12 13.03
N PHE A 226 6.99 -22.10 12.92
CA PHE A 226 6.30 -22.15 11.62
C PHE A 226 6.70 -20.98 10.73
N LEU A 227 6.63 -19.75 11.26
CA LEU A 227 6.95 -18.55 10.48
C LEU A 227 8.42 -18.54 10.06
N GLU A 228 9.34 -18.84 10.97
CA GLU A 228 10.79 -18.91 10.68
C GLU A 228 11.10 -19.95 9.59
N ASN A 229 10.55 -21.15 9.71
CA ASN A 229 10.72 -22.20 8.71
C ASN A 229 10.17 -21.79 7.33
N THR A 230 9.04 -21.09 7.31
CA THR A 230 8.41 -20.61 6.08
C THR A 230 9.27 -19.51 5.41
N ILE A 231 9.74 -18.53 6.20
CA ILE A 231 10.64 -17.47 5.74
C ILE A 231 11.91 -18.06 5.14
N TYR A 232 12.52 -19.05 5.83
CA TYR A 232 13.72 -19.73 5.35
C TYR A 232 13.49 -20.48 4.03
N LYS A 233 12.42 -21.28 3.95
CA LYS A 233 12.05 -22.04 2.74
C LYS A 233 11.78 -21.12 1.54
N LEU A 234 11.14 -19.99 1.77
CA LEU A 234 10.80 -19.01 0.74
C LEU A 234 11.94 -18.00 0.47
N LYS A 235 13.09 -18.14 1.14
CA LYS A 235 14.26 -17.24 1.02
C LYS A 235 13.90 -15.77 1.21
N MET A 236 12.98 -15.48 2.12
CA MET A 236 12.52 -14.13 2.42
C MET A 236 13.50 -13.38 3.31
N SER A 237 13.50 -12.04 3.21
CA SER A 237 14.32 -11.17 4.05
C SER A 237 13.75 -10.99 5.46
N ILE A 238 14.59 -10.55 6.42
CA ILE A 238 14.15 -10.15 7.77
C ILE A 238 13.11 -9.00 7.69
N ARG A 239 13.23 -8.13 6.68
CA ARG A 239 12.25 -7.07 6.45
C ARG A 239 10.88 -7.66 6.11
N ALA A 240 10.82 -8.69 5.27
CA ALA A 240 9.58 -9.41 4.96
C ALA A 240 8.98 -10.07 6.20
N TYR A 241 9.79 -10.66 7.08
CA TYR A 241 9.35 -11.21 8.37
C TYR A 241 8.61 -10.16 9.21
N HIS A 242 9.20 -8.97 9.40
CA HIS A 242 8.57 -7.90 10.17
C HIS A 242 7.26 -7.42 9.54
N LYS A 243 7.19 -7.36 8.22
CA LYS A 243 5.96 -6.98 7.50
C LYS A 243 4.86 -8.02 7.67
N ILE A 244 5.19 -9.29 7.55
CA ILE A 244 4.24 -10.39 7.79
C ILE A 244 3.66 -10.31 9.20
N LEU A 245 4.48 -10.02 10.22
CA LEU A 245 4.01 -9.83 11.59
C LEU A 245 3.03 -8.65 11.72
N LYS A 246 3.32 -7.50 11.08
CA LYS A 246 2.42 -6.34 11.08
C LYS A 246 1.08 -6.64 10.40
N VAL A 247 1.13 -7.36 9.27
CA VAL A 247 -0.08 -7.78 8.55
C VAL A 247 -0.87 -8.80 9.38
N ALA A 248 -0.21 -9.82 9.93
CA ALA A 248 -0.85 -10.83 10.79
C ALA A 248 -1.50 -10.20 12.03
N ARG A 249 -0.84 -9.20 12.67
CA ARG A 249 -1.43 -8.45 13.78
C ARG A 249 -2.68 -7.69 13.32
N THR A 250 -2.64 -7.09 12.14
CA THR A 250 -3.78 -6.36 11.58
C THR A 250 -4.95 -7.29 11.26
N ILE A 251 -4.70 -8.48 10.73
CA ILE A 251 -5.72 -9.51 10.50
C ILE A 251 -6.32 -9.96 11.84
N ALA A 252 -5.49 -10.18 12.85
CA ALA A 252 -5.96 -10.55 14.18
C ALA A 252 -6.82 -9.44 14.81
N ASP A 253 -6.47 -8.16 14.62
CA ASP A 253 -7.29 -7.02 15.07
C ASP A 253 -8.64 -6.97 14.34
N LEU A 254 -8.67 -7.23 13.02
CA LEU A 254 -9.92 -7.33 12.24
C LEU A 254 -10.80 -8.47 12.72
N ASN A 255 -10.20 -9.57 13.16
CA ASN A 255 -10.89 -10.73 13.75
C ASN A 255 -11.17 -10.55 15.26
N GLN A 256 -10.87 -9.39 15.84
CA GLN A 256 -10.99 -9.11 17.27
C GLN A 256 -10.26 -10.14 18.16
N SER A 257 -9.17 -10.72 17.64
CA SER A 257 -8.35 -11.69 18.34
C SER A 257 -7.24 -10.98 19.13
N GLU A 258 -7.13 -11.29 20.41
CA GLU A 258 -6.08 -10.75 21.28
C GLU A 258 -4.69 -11.20 20.84
N GLN A 259 -4.56 -12.44 20.42
CA GLN A 259 -3.31 -13.06 20.00
C GLN A 259 -3.27 -13.32 18.49
N ILE A 260 -2.08 -13.25 17.93
CA ILE A 260 -1.84 -13.72 16.56
C ILE A 260 -1.84 -15.25 16.58
N GLN A 261 -2.66 -15.84 15.69
CA GLN A 261 -2.80 -17.29 15.53
C GLN A 261 -2.22 -17.74 14.19
N ARG A 262 -2.02 -19.05 14.03
CA ARG A 262 -1.53 -19.68 12.79
C ARG A 262 -2.30 -19.25 11.56
N ALA A 263 -3.64 -19.14 11.64
CA ALA A 263 -4.49 -18.72 10.54
C ALA A 263 -4.16 -17.29 10.07
N HIS A 264 -3.89 -16.36 10.99
CA HIS A 264 -3.52 -14.98 10.68
C HIS A 264 -2.15 -14.91 9.97
N LEU A 265 -1.20 -15.74 10.38
CA LEU A 265 0.12 -15.85 9.72
C LEU A 265 -0.01 -16.45 8.32
N ALA A 266 -0.80 -17.50 8.16
CA ALA A 266 -1.04 -18.14 6.86
C ALA A 266 -1.71 -17.18 5.88
N GLU A 267 -2.70 -16.41 6.34
CA GLU A 267 -3.34 -15.37 5.54
C GLU A 267 -2.35 -14.27 5.14
N ALA A 268 -1.56 -13.74 6.10
CA ALA A 268 -0.55 -12.73 5.82
C ALA A 268 0.49 -13.20 4.78
N LEU A 269 0.91 -14.45 4.86
CA LEU A 269 1.81 -15.08 3.87
C LEU A 269 1.16 -15.23 2.49
N SER A 270 -0.18 -15.38 2.42
CA SER A 270 -0.89 -15.49 1.16
C SER A 270 -0.86 -14.22 0.32
N TYR A 271 -0.66 -13.06 0.96
CA TYR A 271 -0.61 -11.75 0.29
C TYR A 271 0.75 -11.42 -0.34
N ARG A 272 1.44 -12.42 -0.90
CA ARG A 272 2.72 -12.29 -1.60
C ARG A 272 2.61 -12.82 -3.05
N ALA A 273 1.59 -12.34 -3.77
CA ALA A 273 1.25 -12.85 -5.11
C ALA A 273 2.37 -12.62 -6.14
N MET A 274 3.07 -11.48 -6.09
CA MET A 274 4.15 -11.15 -7.03
C MET A 274 5.36 -12.08 -6.85
N ASP A 275 5.73 -12.40 -5.61
CA ASP A 275 6.84 -13.31 -5.33
C ASP A 275 6.56 -14.69 -5.92
N ARG A 276 5.32 -15.18 -5.81
CA ARG A 276 4.88 -16.44 -6.40
C ARG A 276 4.89 -16.40 -7.92
N LEU A 277 4.42 -15.30 -8.52
CA LEU A 277 4.41 -15.12 -9.96
C LEU A 277 5.85 -15.13 -10.53
N LEU A 278 6.74 -14.35 -9.95
CA LEU A 278 8.15 -14.30 -10.39
C LEU A 278 8.84 -15.66 -10.25
N ALA A 279 8.59 -16.38 -9.15
CA ALA A 279 9.11 -17.73 -8.96
C ALA A 279 8.59 -18.72 -10.01
N SER A 280 7.31 -18.62 -10.41
CA SER A 280 6.71 -19.50 -11.42
C SER A 280 7.21 -19.22 -12.85
N LEU A 281 7.63 -17.99 -13.14
CA LEU A 281 8.17 -17.60 -14.45
C LEU A 281 9.67 -17.93 -14.60
N ALA A 282 10.38 -18.13 -13.46
CA ALA A 282 11.80 -18.45 -13.45
C ALA A 282 12.08 -19.96 -13.56
N ASN A 283 11.07 -20.81 -13.39
CA ASN A 283 11.09 -22.27 -13.58
C ASN A 283 10.52 -22.66 -14.94
#